data_488f64f401e8cd4d90027d284ec37b28
#
_entry.id   488f64f401e8cd4d90027d284ec37b28
#
_cell.length_a   1.000
_cell.length_b   1.000
_cell.length_c   1.000
_cell.angle_alpha   90.00
_cell.angle_beta   90.00
_cell.angle_gamma   90.00
#
_symmetry.space_group_name_H-M   'P 1'
#
loop_
_entity.id
_entity.type
_entity.pdbx_description
1 polymer ?
#
loop_
_entity_poly.entity_id
_entity_poly.type
_entity_poly.pdbx_seq_one_letter_code
_entity_poly.pdbx_strand_id
1 'polypeptide(L)'
;ISSIWICVLFAHLISLENLFKEDYQSGILLQYNINQIPYSIIVATKCLGHWTFTGLPIIFLSPLFLIFLSGSSSDILGLFFSLLLGTPLFTLIGMPIAALTLGASSRGPLLIFLSIPFFLPIIIFGVLSVRSFSSGSYSEYYLLCAILSIGLVFLPYITIKILKESLK
;
A
#
# COMPACT_ATOMS: atom_id res chain seq x y z
N ILE A 1 -13.51 6.01 12.55
CA ILE A 1 -12.36 5.12 12.28
C ILE A 1 -12.50 4.50 10.89
N SER A 2 -13.61 3.78 10.61
CA SER A 2 -13.84 3.13 9.31
C SER A 2 -13.80 4.11 8.13
N SER A 3 -14.33 5.32 8.28
CA SER A 3 -14.31 6.36 7.26
C SER A 3 -12.87 6.79 6.89
N ILE A 4 -11.98 6.86 7.89
CA ILE A 4 -10.56 7.17 7.66
C ILE A 4 -9.91 6.05 6.83
N TRP A 5 -10.16 4.78 7.18
CA TRP A 5 -9.64 3.64 6.43
C TRP A 5 -10.13 3.59 4.97
N ILE A 6 -11.39 3.99 4.72
CA ILE A 6 -11.91 4.10 3.36
C ILE A 6 -11.21 5.23 2.58
N CYS A 7 -10.95 6.37 3.20
CA CYS A 7 -10.16 7.45 2.58
C CYS A 7 -8.74 6.99 2.26
N VAL A 8 -8.10 6.25 3.19
CA VAL A 8 -6.76 5.66 2.98
C VAL A 8 -6.75 4.69 1.80
N LEU A 9 -7.77 3.85 1.68
CA LEU A 9 -7.94 2.94 0.55
C LEU A 9 -7.96 3.70 -0.77
N PHE A 10 -8.83 4.70 -0.90
CA PHE A 10 -8.95 5.47 -2.14
C PHE A 10 -7.66 6.24 -2.47
N ALA A 11 -7.01 6.84 -1.48
CA ALA A 11 -5.74 7.53 -1.68
C ALA A 11 -4.66 6.59 -2.24
N HIS A 12 -4.56 5.36 -1.70
CA HIS A 12 -3.62 4.37 -2.20
C HIS A 12 -3.99 3.87 -3.59
N LEU A 13 -5.27 3.60 -3.88
CA LEU A 13 -5.70 3.16 -5.21
C LEU A 13 -5.36 4.18 -6.30
N ILE A 14 -5.62 5.45 -6.05
CA ILE A 14 -5.31 6.54 -7.01
C ILE A 14 -3.79 6.68 -7.19
N SER A 15 -3.04 6.64 -6.11
CA SER A 15 -1.58 6.78 -6.16
C SER A 15 -0.90 5.58 -6.84
N LEU A 16 -1.38 4.37 -6.61
CA LEU A 16 -0.84 3.14 -7.21
C LEU A 16 -1.01 3.10 -8.73
N GLU A 17 -2.04 3.73 -9.29
CA GLU A 17 -2.23 3.79 -10.73
C GLU A 17 -1.03 4.40 -11.44
N ASN A 18 -0.42 5.42 -10.85
CA ASN A 18 0.70 6.14 -11.45
C ASN A 18 2.08 5.53 -11.11
N LEU A 19 2.17 4.57 -10.18
CA LEU A 19 3.42 4.06 -9.63
C LEU A 19 4.47 3.64 -10.68
N PHE A 20 4.05 2.91 -11.71
CA PHE A 20 4.91 2.48 -12.82
C PHE A 20 4.47 3.03 -14.18
N LYS A 21 3.31 3.72 -14.25
CA LYS A 21 2.70 4.17 -15.51
C LYS A 21 3.58 5.16 -16.27
N GLU A 22 4.05 6.17 -15.56
CA GLU A 22 4.88 7.23 -16.15
C GLU A 22 6.20 6.67 -16.66
N ASP A 23 6.87 5.82 -15.88
CA ASP A 23 8.14 5.20 -16.27
C ASP A 23 7.98 4.24 -17.45
N TYR A 24 6.83 3.57 -17.55
CA TYR A 24 6.51 2.70 -18.67
C TYR A 24 6.24 3.51 -19.94
N GLN A 25 5.41 4.55 -19.86
CA GLN A 25 5.02 5.38 -21.02
C GLN A 25 6.18 6.23 -21.56
N SER A 26 7.06 6.71 -20.67
CA SER A 26 8.26 7.47 -21.05
C SER A 26 9.43 6.61 -21.53
N GLY A 27 9.32 5.27 -21.45
CA GLY A 27 10.39 4.34 -21.81
C GLY A 27 11.52 4.25 -20.78
N ILE A 28 11.40 4.88 -19.62
CA ILE A 28 12.41 4.86 -18.55
C ILE A 28 12.66 3.43 -18.06
N LEU A 29 11.61 2.59 -17.99
CA LEU A 29 11.78 1.19 -17.59
C LEU A 29 12.66 0.41 -18.58
N LEU A 30 12.57 0.69 -19.88
CA LEU A 30 13.45 0.11 -20.89
C LEU A 30 14.88 0.62 -20.74
N GLN A 31 15.06 1.90 -20.45
CA GLN A 31 16.36 2.50 -20.21
C GLN A 31 17.05 1.90 -18.99
N TYR A 32 16.31 1.59 -17.92
CA TYR A 32 16.86 0.86 -16.76
C TYR A 32 17.35 -0.53 -17.14
N ASN A 33 16.64 -1.22 -18.03
CA ASN A 33 17.05 -2.53 -18.53
C ASN A 33 18.35 -2.44 -19.37
N ILE A 34 18.44 -1.45 -20.27
CA ILE A 34 19.64 -1.21 -21.09
C ILE A 34 20.87 -0.88 -20.22
N ASN A 35 20.68 -0.06 -19.19
CA ASN A 35 21.73 0.32 -18.23
C ASN A 35 22.04 -0.76 -17.19
N GLN A 36 21.43 -1.95 -17.29
CA GLN A 36 21.63 -3.09 -16.37
C GLN A 36 21.34 -2.77 -14.90
N ILE A 37 20.44 -1.81 -14.63
CA ILE A 37 20.02 -1.46 -13.27
C ILE A 37 19.18 -2.63 -12.71
N PRO A 38 19.56 -3.20 -11.54
CA PRO A 38 18.83 -4.33 -10.99
C PRO A 38 17.40 -3.93 -10.60
N TYR A 39 16.42 -4.68 -11.06
CA TYR A 39 14.98 -4.45 -10.77
C TYR A 39 14.66 -4.41 -9.27
N SER A 40 15.47 -5.08 -8.45
CA SER A 40 15.33 -5.03 -6.98
C SER A 40 15.48 -3.61 -6.43
N ILE A 41 16.41 -2.83 -6.96
CA ILE A 41 16.62 -1.43 -6.57
C ILE A 41 15.43 -0.59 -7.03
N ILE A 42 14.96 -0.77 -8.27
CA ILE A 42 13.81 -0.04 -8.82
C ILE A 42 12.56 -0.28 -7.95
N VAL A 43 12.27 -1.55 -7.67
CA VAL A 43 11.10 -1.95 -6.87
C VAL A 43 11.21 -1.42 -5.44
N ALA A 44 12.38 -1.54 -4.79
CA ALA A 44 12.59 -1.04 -3.45
C ALA A 44 12.44 0.49 -3.37
N THR A 45 13.04 1.22 -4.30
CA THR A 45 12.94 2.69 -4.37
C THR A 45 11.50 3.14 -4.60
N LYS A 46 10.78 2.51 -5.55
CA LYS A 46 9.37 2.82 -5.81
C LYS A 46 8.47 2.48 -4.61
N CYS A 47 8.74 1.37 -3.92
CA CYS A 47 8.01 0.98 -2.72
C CYS A 47 8.17 2.02 -1.61
N LEU A 48 9.40 2.35 -1.26
CA LEU A 48 9.72 3.34 -0.23
C LEU A 48 9.20 4.73 -0.62
N GLY A 49 9.42 5.16 -1.87
CA GLY A 49 8.92 6.43 -2.36
C GLY A 49 7.41 6.53 -2.27
N HIS A 50 6.68 5.54 -2.79
CA HIS A 50 5.22 5.54 -2.74
C HIS A 50 4.70 5.57 -1.29
N TRP A 51 5.26 4.72 -0.41
CA TRP A 51 4.84 4.71 0.99
C TRP A 51 5.15 6.03 1.70
N THR A 52 6.32 6.63 1.48
CA THR A 52 6.69 7.91 2.11
C THR A 52 5.83 9.06 1.63
N PHE A 53 5.49 9.13 0.35
CA PHE A 53 4.67 10.22 -0.19
C PHE A 53 3.17 10.03 -0.03
N THR A 54 2.68 8.81 0.05
CA THR A 54 1.24 8.50 0.21
C THR A 54 0.91 8.09 1.64
N GLY A 55 1.64 7.12 2.21
CA GLY A 55 1.36 6.55 3.53
C GLY A 55 1.68 7.49 4.68
N LEU A 56 2.90 8.04 4.73
CA LEU A 56 3.31 8.89 5.86
C LEU A 56 2.43 10.13 6.06
N PRO A 57 2.09 10.92 5.03
CA PRO A 57 1.21 12.08 5.23
C PRO A 57 -0.14 11.69 5.85
N ILE A 58 -0.71 10.56 5.41
CA ILE A 58 -1.98 10.06 5.94
C ILE A 58 -1.85 9.67 7.41
N ILE A 59 -0.76 8.98 7.79
CA ILE A 59 -0.50 8.59 9.18
C ILE A 59 -0.43 9.82 10.08
N PHE A 60 0.28 10.86 9.68
CA PHE A 60 0.43 12.08 10.47
C PHE A 60 -0.85 12.94 10.51
N LEU A 61 -1.65 12.94 9.45
CA LEU A 61 -2.91 13.70 9.40
C LEU A 61 -4.08 12.97 10.07
N SER A 62 -4.02 11.64 10.18
CA SER A 62 -5.11 10.83 10.72
C SER A 62 -5.52 11.20 12.16
N PRO A 63 -4.62 11.55 13.10
CA PRO A 63 -4.99 12.00 14.44
C PRO A 63 -5.85 13.28 14.42
N LEU A 64 -5.53 14.22 13.52
CA LEU A 64 -6.32 15.45 13.36
C LEU A 64 -7.75 15.14 12.92
N PHE A 65 -7.92 14.27 11.93
CA PHE A 65 -9.26 13.83 11.49
C PHE A 65 -10.03 13.14 12.61
N LEU A 66 -9.35 12.35 13.44
CA LEU A 66 -10.02 11.64 14.54
C LEU A 66 -10.46 12.61 15.65
N ILE A 67 -9.68 13.67 15.94
CA ILE A 67 -10.08 14.72 16.87
C ILE A 67 -11.35 15.42 16.39
N PHE A 68 -11.45 15.77 15.10
CA PHE A 68 -12.65 16.34 14.52
C PHE A 68 -13.88 15.41 14.60
N LEU A 69 -13.66 14.09 14.58
CA LEU A 69 -14.70 13.07 14.71
C LEU A 69 -15.01 12.70 16.18
N SER A 70 -14.52 13.49 17.15
CA SER A 70 -14.71 13.26 18.59
C SER A 70 -14.18 11.89 19.07
N GLY A 71 -13.09 11.44 18.50
CA GLY A 71 -12.40 10.21 18.93
C GLY A 71 -11.73 10.33 20.29
N SER A 72 -11.60 9.22 21.01
CA SER A 72 -10.89 9.16 22.28
C SER A 72 -9.37 9.18 22.09
N SER A 73 -8.62 9.52 23.15
CA SER A 73 -7.15 9.52 23.10
C SER A 73 -6.57 8.11 22.81
N SER A 74 -7.22 7.06 23.31
CA SER A 74 -6.86 5.68 23.00
C SER A 74 -7.05 5.33 21.54
N ASP A 75 -8.12 5.84 20.90
CA ASP A 75 -8.39 5.62 19.49
C ASP A 75 -7.36 6.31 18.58
N ILE A 76 -6.82 7.45 19.03
CA ILE A 76 -5.76 8.18 18.28
C ILE A 76 -4.50 7.33 18.18
N LEU A 77 -4.03 6.79 19.31
CA LEU A 77 -2.85 5.92 19.34
C LEU A 77 -3.10 4.61 18.58
N GLY A 78 -4.25 4.01 18.80
CA GLY A 78 -4.66 2.80 18.08
C GLY A 78 -4.69 3.01 16.57
N LEU A 79 -5.27 4.13 16.11
CA LEU A 79 -5.30 4.47 14.68
C LEU A 79 -3.90 4.70 14.10
N PHE A 80 -3.05 5.43 14.84
CA PHE A 80 -1.67 5.70 14.40
C PHE A 80 -0.90 4.39 14.15
N PHE A 81 -0.89 3.47 15.12
CA PHE A 81 -0.20 2.18 14.97
C PHE A 81 -0.86 1.29 13.92
N SER A 82 -2.18 1.30 13.83
CA SER A 82 -2.92 0.55 12.84
C SER A 82 -2.57 0.99 11.41
N LEU A 83 -2.54 2.30 11.14
CA LEU A 83 -2.16 2.85 9.85
C LEU A 83 -0.67 2.66 9.55
N LEU A 84 0.20 2.74 10.57
CA LEU A 84 1.64 2.49 10.40
C LEU A 84 1.92 1.08 9.87
N LEU A 85 1.12 0.09 10.24
CA LEU A 85 1.21 -1.28 9.74
C LEU A 85 0.42 -1.49 8.44
N GLY A 86 -0.73 -0.86 8.30
CA GLY A 86 -1.63 -1.08 7.17
C GLY A 86 -1.22 -0.35 5.89
N THR A 87 -0.69 0.88 5.98
CA THR A 87 -0.32 1.64 4.77
C THR A 87 0.84 1.03 3.98
N PRO A 88 1.91 0.46 4.59
CA PRO A 88 2.92 -0.24 3.80
C PRO A 88 2.36 -1.53 3.17
N LEU A 89 1.38 -2.19 3.80
CA LEU A 89 0.70 -3.35 3.21
C LEU A 89 -0.04 -2.97 1.92
N PHE A 90 -0.75 -1.83 1.88
CA PHE A 90 -1.39 -1.36 0.65
C PHE A 90 -0.36 -1.12 -0.46
N THR A 91 0.77 -0.52 -0.14
CA THR A 91 1.85 -0.31 -1.10
C THR A 91 2.41 -1.64 -1.61
N LEU A 92 2.78 -2.54 -0.70
CA LEU A 92 3.38 -3.83 -1.04
C LEU A 92 2.47 -4.71 -1.91
N ILE A 93 1.18 -4.81 -1.56
CA ILE A 93 0.21 -5.61 -2.32
C ILE A 93 -0.17 -4.91 -3.62
N GLY A 94 -0.26 -3.59 -3.62
CA GLY A 94 -0.60 -2.81 -4.81
C GLY A 94 0.49 -2.84 -5.89
N MET A 95 1.76 -2.95 -5.52
CA MET A 95 2.88 -2.95 -6.48
C MET A 95 2.81 -4.07 -7.53
N PRO A 96 2.67 -5.36 -7.18
CA PRO A 96 2.56 -6.41 -8.20
C PRO A 96 1.32 -6.23 -9.07
N ILE A 97 0.21 -5.72 -8.51
CA ILE A 97 -1.01 -5.45 -9.26
C ILE A 97 -0.79 -4.27 -10.24
N ALA A 98 -0.13 -3.20 -9.80
CA ALA A 98 0.24 -2.08 -10.66
C ALA A 98 1.19 -2.50 -11.79
N ALA A 99 2.11 -3.42 -11.52
CA ALA A 99 3.00 -3.99 -12.54
C ALA A 99 2.25 -4.88 -13.54
N LEU A 100 1.31 -5.72 -13.08
CA LEU A 100 0.46 -6.57 -13.95
C LEU A 100 -0.41 -5.79 -14.90
N THR A 101 -0.86 -4.60 -14.53
CA THR A 101 -1.72 -3.76 -15.35
C THR A 101 -0.97 -2.87 -16.35
N LEU A 102 0.36 -2.97 -16.44
CA LEU A 102 1.22 -2.14 -17.29
C LEU A 102 0.86 -2.36 -18.74
N GLY A 103 0.46 -2.68 -19.50
CA GLY A 103 0.09 -2.79 -20.93
C GLY A 103 -1.42 -2.76 -21.20
N ALA A 104 -2.24 -2.72 -20.17
CA ALA A 104 -3.68 -2.79 -20.31
C ALA A 104 -4.27 -1.45 -20.80
N SER A 105 -5.21 -1.50 -21.75
CA SER A 105 -5.92 -0.31 -22.27
C SER A 105 -6.83 0.35 -21.22
N SER A 106 -7.44 -0.45 -20.33
CA SER A 106 -8.31 0.00 -19.22
C SER A 106 -7.64 -0.17 -17.86
N ARG A 107 -6.46 0.38 -17.70
CA ARG A 107 -5.54 0.12 -16.58
C ARG A 107 -6.11 0.47 -15.21
N GLY A 108 -6.64 1.68 -15.03
CA GLY A 108 -7.17 2.16 -13.75
C GLY A 108 -8.29 1.27 -13.19
N PRO A 109 -9.37 1.03 -13.94
CA PRO A 109 -10.43 0.13 -13.49
C PRO A 109 -9.95 -1.30 -13.19
N LEU A 110 -9.02 -1.82 -13.99
CA LEU A 110 -8.46 -3.15 -13.78
C LEU A 110 -7.64 -3.23 -12.50
N LEU A 111 -6.82 -2.22 -12.22
CA LEU A 111 -6.04 -2.12 -10.99
C LEU A 111 -6.96 -2.09 -9.76
N ILE A 112 -8.00 -1.24 -9.79
CA ILE A 112 -8.97 -1.12 -8.69
C ILE A 112 -9.65 -2.46 -8.45
N PHE A 113 -10.16 -3.11 -9.51
CA PHE A 113 -10.87 -4.37 -9.41
C PHE A 113 -10.00 -5.49 -8.83
N LEU A 114 -8.73 -5.58 -9.25
CA LEU A 114 -7.80 -6.57 -8.70
C LEU A 114 -7.37 -6.25 -7.26
N SER A 115 -7.26 -4.97 -6.88
CA SER A 115 -6.75 -4.56 -5.57
C SER A 115 -7.75 -4.74 -4.45
N ILE A 116 -9.05 -4.49 -4.70
CA ILE A 116 -10.11 -4.51 -3.69
C ILE A 116 -10.11 -5.80 -2.85
N PRO A 117 -10.13 -7.03 -3.43
CA PRO A 117 -10.22 -8.25 -2.64
C PRO A 117 -9.02 -8.45 -1.70
N PHE A 118 -7.84 -7.93 -2.07
CA PHE A 118 -6.65 -8.03 -1.22
C PHE A 118 -6.57 -6.91 -0.17
N PHE A 119 -7.18 -5.76 -0.43
CA PHE A 119 -7.19 -4.63 0.49
C PHE A 119 -8.26 -4.75 1.57
N LEU A 120 -9.38 -5.42 1.28
CA LEU A 120 -10.47 -5.61 2.25
C LEU A 120 -10.02 -6.26 3.57
N PRO A 121 -9.26 -7.36 3.58
CA PRO A 121 -8.77 -7.94 4.83
C PRO A 121 -7.94 -6.95 5.65
N ILE A 122 -7.07 -6.15 5.00
CA ILE A 122 -6.23 -5.17 5.68
C ILE A 122 -7.10 -4.11 6.38
N ILE A 123 -8.14 -3.61 5.70
CA ILE A 123 -9.08 -2.64 6.25
C ILE A 123 -9.82 -3.24 7.45
N ILE A 124 -10.32 -4.46 7.30
CA ILE A 124 -11.07 -5.13 8.37
C ILE A 124 -10.19 -5.26 9.63
N PHE A 125 -8.99 -5.83 9.49
CA PHE A 125 -8.08 -5.98 10.62
C PHE A 125 -7.55 -4.63 11.13
N GLY A 126 -7.34 -3.66 10.23
CA GLY A 126 -6.95 -2.31 10.60
C GLY A 126 -8.00 -1.58 11.43
N VAL A 127 -9.27 -1.66 11.07
CA VAL A 127 -10.38 -1.09 11.87
C VAL A 127 -10.54 -1.82 13.20
N LEU A 128 -10.47 -3.15 13.19
CA LEU A 128 -10.58 -3.97 14.40
C LEU A 128 -9.44 -3.68 15.37
N SER A 129 -8.21 -3.54 14.90
CA SER A 129 -7.04 -3.26 15.74
C SER A 129 -7.19 -1.95 16.53
N VAL A 130 -7.79 -0.91 15.94
CA VAL A 130 -8.05 0.35 16.67
C VAL A 130 -9.03 0.12 17.83
N ARG A 131 -10.08 -0.67 17.60
CA ARG A 131 -11.06 -0.98 18.65
C ARG A 131 -10.47 -1.86 19.76
N SER A 132 -9.67 -2.84 19.36
CA SER A 132 -9.01 -3.76 20.30
C SER A 132 -7.93 -3.07 21.14
N PHE A 133 -7.33 -1.99 20.64
CA PHE A 133 -6.36 -1.20 21.39
C PHE A 133 -6.92 -0.64 22.69
N SER A 134 -8.15 -0.12 22.66
CA SER A 134 -8.82 0.42 23.84
C SER A 134 -9.20 -0.66 24.86
N SER A 135 -9.36 -1.91 24.45
CA SER A 135 -9.64 -3.06 25.31
C SER A 135 -8.38 -3.80 25.80
N GLY A 136 -7.19 -3.34 25.39
CA GLY A 136 -5.91 -3.98 25.74
C GLY A 136 -5.61 -5.28 24.98
N SER A 137 -6.34 -5.58 23.93
CA SER A 137 -6.07 -6.71 23.03
C SER A 137 -5.21 -6.24 21.84
N TYR A 138 -4.22 -7.05 21.46
CA TYR A 138 -3.29 -6.73 20.37
C TYR A 138 -3.25 -7.81 19.28
N SER A 139 -4.21 -8.73 19.27
CA SER A 139 -4.26 -9.86 18.33
C SER A 139 -4.27 -9.42 16.88
N GLU A 140 -5.03 -8.38 16.55
CA GLU A 140 -5.14 -7.84 15.20
C GLU A 140 -3.85 -7.14 14.73
N TYR A 141 -3.12 -6.50 15.66
CA TYR A 141 -1.80 -5.93 15.36
C TYR A 141 -0.78 -7.02 15.04
N TYR A 142 -0.76 -8.11 15.80
CA TYR A 142 0.13 -9.24 15.51
C TYR A 142 -0.18 -9.85 14.15
N LEU A 143 -1.46 -9.92 13.77
CA LEU A 143 -1.88 -10.41 12.47
C LEU A 143 -1.43 -9.48 11.34
N LEU A 144 -1.60 -8.17 11.49
CA LEU A 144 -1.09 -7.18 10.52
C LEU A 144 0.44 -7.24 10.40
N CYS A 145 1.17 -7.38 11.52
CA CYS A 145 2.62 -7.56 11.52
C CYS A 145 3.04 -8.85 10.80
N ALA A 146 2.32 -9.95 11.00
CA ALA A 146 2.60 -11.22 10.35
C ALA A 146 2.42 -11.10 8.83
N ILE A 147 1.29 -10.51 8.37
CA ILE A 147 1.04 -10.26 6.95
C ILE A 147 2.11 -9.33 6.37
N LEU A 148 2.50 -8.28 7.09
CA LEU A 148 3.54 -7.35 6.67
C LEU A 148 4.89 -8.04 6.51
N SER A 149 5.28 -8.88 7.47
CA SER A 149 6.54 -9.61 7.43
C SER A 149 6.63 -10.56 6.24
N ILE A 150 5.55 -11.28 5.96
CA ILE A 150 5.45 -12.15 4.79
C ILE A 150 5.46 -11.32 3.51
N GLY A 151 4.67 -10.23 3.49
CA GLY A 151 4.54 -9.33 2.34
C GLY A 151 5.87 -8.68 1.95
N LEU A 152 6.68 -8.26 2.91
CA LEU A 152 8.00 -7.65 2.65
C LEU A 152 8.97 -8.57 1.90
N VAL A 153 8.85 -9.87 2.09
CA VAL A 153 9.72 -10.86 1.41
C VAL A 153 9.17 -11.25 0.04
N PHE A 154 7.88 -11.60 -0.02
CA PHE A 154 7.30 -12.21 -1.22
C PHE A 154 6.85 -11.19 -2.27
N LEU A 155 6.21 -10.09 -1.87
CA LEU A 155 5.60 -9.16 -2.82
C LEU A 155 6.60 -8.38 -3.68
N PRO A 156 7.74 -7.88 -3.16
CA PRO A 156 8.76 -7.29 -4.01
C PRO A 156 9.35 -8.30 -5.02
N TYR A 157 9.56 -9.55 -4.60
CA TYR A 157 10.04 -10.60 -5.51
C TYR A 157 9.07 -10.86 -6.65
N ILE A 158 7.77 -10.97 -6.35
CA ILE A 158 6.70 -11.14 -7.36
C ILE A 158 6.70 -9.94 -8.32
N THR A 159 6.78 -8.72 -7.79
CA THR A 159 6.81 -7.48 -8.60
C THR A 159 7.99 -7.46 -9.57
N ILE A 160 9.18 -7.84 -9.09
CA ILE A 160 10.38 -7.94 -9.94
C ILE A 160 10.16 -8.92 -11.10
N LYS A 161 9.57 -10.09 -10.82
CA LYS A 161 9.31 -11.10 -11.82
C LYS A 161 8.31 -10.61 -12.88
N ILE A 162 7.24 -9.95 -12.45
CA ILE A 162 6.23 -9.39 -13.35
C ILE A 162 6.85 -8.30 -14.24
N LEU A 163 7.62 -7.36 -13.68
CA LEU A 163 8.27 -6.29 -14.44
C LEU A 163 9.23 -6.85 -15.49
N LYS A 164 9.98 -7.91 -15.19
CA LYS A 164 10.86 -8.55 -16.16
C LYS A 164 10.09 -9.18 -17.34
N GLU A 165 8.93 -9.74 -17.09
CA GLU A 165 8.12 -10.34 -18.16
C GLU A 165 7.37 -9.28 -18.98
N SER A 166 6.92 -8.19 -18.37
CA SER A 166 6.18 -7.11 -19.07
C SER A 166 7.06 -6.26 -20.00
N LEU A 167 8.39 -6.38 -19.90
CA LEU A 167 9.37 -5.61 -20.70
C LEU A 167 10.12 -6.47 -21.74
N LYS A 168 9.74 -7.73 -21.91
CA LYS A 168 10.20 -8.60 -22.99
C LYS A 168 9.39 -8.38 -24.26
#